data_e7fdfb616e5b71c7fbc9a011878cce3c
#
_entry.id   e7fdfb616e5b71c7fbc9a011878cce3c
#
_cell.length_a   1.000
_cell.length_b   1.000
_cell.length_c   1.000
_cell.angle_alpha   90.00
_cell.angle_beta   90.00
_cell.angle_gamma   90.00
#
_symmetry.space_group_name_H-M   'P 1'
#
loop_
_entity.id
_entity.type
_entity.pdbx_description
1 polymer ?
#
loop_
_entity_poly.entity_id
_entity_poly.type
_entity_poly.pdbx_seq_one_letter_code
_entity_poly.pdbx_strand_id
1 'polypeptide(L)'
;MRIIENVRGSVARVTLAIAGVAVTLGLATGLAHAAASSPRSEAPRMYGNPSAAAQYWRKQSFDDCALMAAADVIGELTGRQPSEEEIVAVAQRLSSRVHRGPMYSAGNGTDPGDIPVLLAQYGIYGVATSQDEAPMTGLDSGMEALEHYLADGHKVIAGVNAEMIWGLPIQTRDNRGNPMSDHAVVVTGVDLVNGMVHLNDSGTRADEVVPLDVFQQAWATGNQELVVTRETR
;
A
#
# COMPACT_ATOMS: atom_id res chain seq x y z
N MET A 1 -5.63 -62.72 8.47
CA MET A 1 -4.46 -63.49 8.00
C MET A 1 -3.30 -62.51 8.02
N ARG A 2 -2.57 -62.49 9.13
CA ARG A 2 -1.14 -62.85 9.33
C ARG A 2 -0.25 -62.13 8.30
N ILE A 3 0.80 -61.36 8.60
CA ILE A 3 1.91 -61.69 9.52
C ILE A 3 2.60 -60.37 9.90
N ILE A 4 3.04 -60.36 11.17
CA ILE A 4 3.96 -59.47 11.83
C ILE A 4 5.39 -59.96 11.54
N GLU A 5 6.36 -59.08 11.34
CA GLU A 5 7.75 -59.39 11.71
C GLU A 5 8.52 -58.14 12.17
N ASN A 6 9.00 -58.31 13.38
CA ASN A 6 10.00 -57.55 14.13
C ASN A 6 11.40 -57.78 13.59
N VAL A 7 12.26 -56.73 13.63
CA VAL A 7 13.70 -56.97 13.85
C VAL A 7 14.28 -55.91 14.80
N ARG A 8 14.91 -56.49 15.83
CA ARG A 8 15.66 -55.85 16.92
C ARG A 8 17.02 -55.35 16.43
N GLY A 9 17.53 -54.22 16.92
CA GLY A 9 18.55 -54.20 17.97
C GLY A 9 19.92 -53.85 17.44
N SER A 10 20.52 -52.80 17.98
CA SER A 10 21.91 -52.88 18.48
C SER A 10 22.28 -51.62 19.26
N VAL A 11 22.60 -51.85 20.52
CA VAL A 11 23.20 -50.90 21.45
C VAL A 11 24.72 -50.99 21.28
N ALA A 12 25.38 -49.90 20.96
CA ALA A 12 26.84 -49.81 21.04
C ALA A 12 27.24 -48.90 22.20
N ARG A 13 27.85 -49.51 23.18
CA ARG A 13 28.56 -48.85 24.28
C ARG A 13 29.91 -48.36 23.76
N VAL A 14 30.26 -47.11 24.06
CA VAL A 14 31.63 -46.62 23.91
C VAL A 14 32.13 -46.03 25.23
N THR A 15 33.25 -46.49 25.56
CA THR A 15 34.02 -46.41 26.78
C THR A 15 34.62 -45.01 27.00
N LEU A 16 34.64 -44.64 28.28
CA LEU A 16 35.29 -43.48 28.85
C LEU A 16 36.82 -43.66 28.84
N ALA A 17 37.57 -42.71 28.34
CA ALA A 17 39.01 -42.59 28.58
C ALA A 17 39.33 -41.24 29.21
N ILE A 18 39.78 -41.30 30.44
CA ILE A 18 40.33 -40.15 31.21
C ILE A 18 41.84 -40.13 30.97
N ALA A 19 42.38 -39.00 30.54
CA ALA A 19 43.80 -38.68 30.69
C ALA A 19 44.02 -37.17 30.63
N GLY A 20 44.50 -36.60 31.68
CA GLY A 20 45.78 -35.95 31.83
C GLY A 20 45.67 -34.40 31.87
N VAL A 21 45.78 -33.89 33.10
CA VAL A 21 45.97 -32.45 33.45
C VAL A 21 47.30 -31.95 32.91
N ALA A 22 47.30 -30.84 32.18
CA ALA A 22 48.42 -29.95 32.03
C ALA A 22 47.94 -28.51 32.22
N VAL A 23 48.28 -27.93 33.36
CA VAL A 23 48.09 -26.54 33.69
C VAL A 23 49.20 -25.74 33.02
N THR A 24 48.85 -24.96 31.98
CA THR A 24 49.72 -23.87 31.50
C THR A 24 49.00 -22.56 31.77
N LEU A 25 49.59 -21.76 32.70
CA LEU A 25 49.20 -20.37 32.86
C LEU A 25 49.63 -19.59 31.59
N GLY A 26 48.70 -19.36 30.68
CA GLY A 26 48.86 -18.41 29.59
C GLY A 26 48.13 -17.13 29.96
N LEU A 27 48.86 -16.05 30.14
CA LEU A 27 48.29 -14.70 30.15
C LEU A 27 47.69 -14.40 28.77
N ALA A 28 46.41 -14.69 28.61
CA ALA A 28 45.66 -14.22 27.45
C ALA A 28 45.19 -12.80 27.69
N THR A 29 45.87 -11.84 27.10
CA THR A 29 45.35 -10.48 26.90
C THR A 29 44.07 -10.61 26.07
N GLY A 30 42.94 -10.45 26.74
CA GLY A 30 41.61 -10.45 26.09
C GLY A 30 41.51 -9.24 25.21
N LEU A 31 41.67 -9.44 23.89
CA LEU A 31 41.10 -8.52 22.91
C LEU A 31 39.58 -8.73 22.95
N ALA A 32 38.90 -7.89 23.72
CA ALA A 32 37.48 -7.73 23.63
C ALA A 32 37.17 -7.29 22.19
N HIS A 33 36.76 -8.25 21.35
CA HIS A 33 36.08 -7.92 20.11
C HIS A 33 34.75 -7.32 20.52
N ALA A 34 34.71 -5.97 20.56
CA ALA A 34 33.46 -5.26 20.51
C ALA A 34 32.82 -5.69 19.19
N ALA A 35 31.84 -6.58 19.27
CA ALA A 35 30.94 -6.82 18.16
C ALA A 35 30.32 -5.47 17.83
N ALA A 36 30.78 -4.86 16.75
CA ALA A 36 30.13 -3.68 16.19
C ALA A 36 28.71 -4.14 15.86
N SER A 37 27.77 -3.77 16.73
CA SER A 37 26.35 -3.85 16.42
C SER A 37 26.16 -3.00 15.17
N SER A 38 25.89 -3.64 14.03
CA SER A 38 25.45 -2.93 12.83
C SER A 38 24.36 -1.97 13.26
N PRO A 39 24.41 -0.70 12.85
CA PRO A 39 23.32 0.23 13.17
C PRO A 39 22.04 -0.40 12.64
N ARG A 40 21.09 -0.69 13.55
CA ARG A 40 19.73 -1.00 13.17
C ARG A 40 19.29 0.20 12.34
N SER A 41 19.00 -0.02 11.06
CA SER A 41 18.34 0.99 10.25
C SER A 41 17.06 1.37 11.00
N GLU A 42 17.02 2.58 11.54
CA GLU A 42 15.76 3.10 12.10
C GLU A 42 14.76 3.08 10.96
N ALA A 43 13.54 2.58 11.23
CA ALA A 43 12.45 2.64 10.27
C ALA A 43 12.27 4.10 9.82
N PRO A 44 12.03 4.36 8.53
CA PRO A 44 11.85 5.71 8.05
C PRO A 44 10.72 6.39 8.85
N ARG A 45 10.94 7.64 9.21
CA ARG A 45 9.94 8.42 9.95
C ARG A 45 8.77 8.82 9.08
N MET A 46 9.00 8.92 7.79
CA MET A 46 8.03 9.24 6.76
C MET A 46 8.24 8.31 5.58
N TYR A 47 7.19 7.64 5.14
CA TYR A 47 7.12 6.92 3.86
C TYR A 47 6.49 7.84 2.83
N GLY A 48 6.99 7.87 1.59
CA GLY A 48 6.52 8.77 0.55
C GLY A 48 7.09 10.18 0.63
N ASN A 49 6.55 11.11 -0.17
CA ASN A 49 7.00 12.50 -0.28
C ASN A 49 5.83 13.46 -0.52
N PRO A 50 5.04 13.79 0.53
CA PRO A 50 3.85 14.63 0.39
C PRO A 50 4.14 16.00 -0.24
N SER A 51 5.25 16.65 0.15
CA SER A 51 5.59 17.98 -0.35
C SER A 51 5.88 17.99 -1.85
N ALA A 52 6.48 16.91 -2.39
CA ALA A 52 6.70 16.79 -3.82
C ALA A 52 5.40 16.48 -4.59
N ALA A 53 4.51 15.69 -3.99
CA ALA A 53 3.22 15.32 -4.58
C ALA A 53 2.22 16.49 -4.61
N ALA A 54 2.21 17.34 -3.59
CA ALA A 54 1.23 18.42 -3.41
C ALA A 54 1.06 19.36 -4.62
N GLN A 55 2.13 19.55 -5.43
CA GLN A 55 2.08 20.40 -6.62
C GLN A 55 1.15 19.88 -7.73
N TYR A 56 0.86 18.57 -7.72
CA TYR A 56 0.02 17.90 -8.71
C TYR A 56 -1.44 17.84 -8.30
N TRP A 57 -1.77 18.18 -7.06
CA TRP A 57 -3.15 18.27 -6.62
C TRP A 57 -3.96 19.26 -7.46
N ARG A 58 -5.19 18.88 -7.82
CA ARG A 58 -6.20 19.74 -8.43
C ARG A 58 -7.55 19.43 -7.82
N LYS A 59 -8.35 20.47 -7.64
CA LYS A 59 -9.72 20.31 -7.14
C LYS A 59 -10.59 19.73 -8.23
N GLN A 60 -11.38 18.71 -7.89
CA GLN A 60 -12.44 18.20 -8.76
C GLN A 60 -13.62 19.16 -8.83
N SER A 61 -14.29 19.19 -9.98
CA SER A 61 -15.51 19.98 -10.19
C SER A 61 -16.77 19.09 -10.20
N PHE A 62 -16.59 17.77 -10.36
CA PHE A 62 -17.66 16.79 -10.52
C PHE A 62 -17.41 15.57 -9.62
N ASP A 63 -18.12 14.48 -9.85
CA ASP A 63 -17.98 13.17 -9.22
C ASP A 63 -16.90 12.30 -9.89
N ASP A 64 -15.74 12.86 -10.08
CA ASP A 64 -14.63 12.30 -10.84
C ASP A 64 -13.33 12.13 -10.01
N CYS A 65 -13.46 11.95 -8.70
CA CYS A 65 -12.35 11.85 -7.76
C CYS A 65 -11.29 10.81 -8.21
N ALA A 66 -11.70 9.64 -8.69
CA ALA A 66 -10.78 8.61 -9.16
C ALA A 66 -10.01 9.02 -10.41
N LEU A 67 -10.64 9.81 -11.31
CA LEU A 67 -9.96 10.38 -12.48
C LEU A 67 -8.97 11.47 -12.06
N MET A 68 -9.33 12.31 -11.10
CA MET A 68 -8.46 13.36 -10.59
C MET A 68 -7.28 12.78 -9.82
N ALA A 69 -7.48 11.70 -9.05
CA ALA A 69 -6.40 10.96 -8.42
C ALA A 69 -5.46 10.33 -9.47
N ALA A 70 -6.02 9.79 -10.57
CA ALA A 70 -5.20 9.30 -11.68
C ALA A 70 -4.43 10.44 -12.38
N ALA A 71 -5.04 11.61 -12.58
CA ALA A 71 -4.38 12.79 -13.16
C ALA A 71 -3.21 13.28 -12.30
N ASP A 72 -3.36 13.24 -10.97
CA ASP A 72 -2.31 13.55 -10.01
C ASP A 72 -1.13 12.59 -10.18
N VAL A 73 -1.37 11.29 -10.12
CA VAL A 73 -0.37 10.23 -10.34
C VAL A 73 0.34 10.36 -11.70
N ILE A 74 -0.40 10.67 -12.77
CA ILE A 74 0.19 10.91 -14.10
C ILE A 74 1.14 12.10 -14.06
N GLY A 75 0.72 13.18 -13.41
CA GLY A 75 1.55 14.38 -13.21
C GLY A 75 2.83 14.06 -12.44
N GLU A 76 2.71 13.32 -11.34
CA GLU A 76 3.86 12.93 -10.52
C GLU A 76 4.89 12.11 -11.31
N LEU A 77 4.45 11.12 -12.08
CA LEU A 77 5.34 10.21 -12.80
C LEU A 77 5.91 10.79 -14.10
N THR A 78 5.12 11.59 -14.82
CA THR A 78 5.50 12.07 -16.16
C THR A 78 5.96 13.53 -16.18
N GLY A 79 5.64 14.31 -15.14
CA GLY A 79 5.84 15.76 -15.11
C GLY A 79 4.78 16.54 -15.90
N ARG A 80 3.84 15.85 -16.56
CA ARG A 80 2.73 16.46 -17.30
C ARG A 80 1.39 15.93 -16.78
N GLN A 81 0.68 16.77 -16.06
CA GLN A 81 -0.63 16.43 -15.54
C GLN A 81 -1.72 16.78 -16.55
N PRO A 82 -2.62 15.86 -16.93
CA PRO A 82 -3.80 16.18 -17.71
C PRO A 82 -4.74 17.10 -16.92
N SER A 83 -5.47 17.97 -17.62
CA SER A 83 -6.56 18.71 -17.00
C SER A 83 -7.76 17.78 -16.69
N GLU A 84 -8.68 18.23 -15.82
CA GLU A 84 -9.92 17.51 -15.54
C GLU A 84 -10.71 17.21 -16.82
N GLU A 85 -10.85 18.19 -17.72
CA GLU A 85 -11.51 18.01 -19.01
C GLU A 85 -10.81 16.96 -19.90
N GLU A 86 -9.48 16.98 -19.96
CA GLU A 86 -8.70 16.03 -20.76
C GLU A 86 -8.88 14.59 -20.24
N ILE A 87 -8.76 14.37 -18.92
CA ILE A 87 -8.84 13.03 -18.35
C ILE A 87 -10.26 12.48 -18.39
N VAL A 88 -11.27 13.31 -18.14
CA VAL A 88 -12.68 12.96 -18.30
C VAL A 88 -12.99 12.56 -19.74
N ALA A 89 -12.53 13.35 -20.72
CA ALA A 89 -12.73 13.01 -22.13
C ALA A 89 -12.07 11.69 -22.56
N VAL A 90 -10.95 11.31 -21.94
CA VAL A 90 -10.34 9.98 -22.16
C VAL A 90 -11.21 8.91 -21.54
N ALA A 91 -11.59 9.03 -20.26
CA ALA A 91 -12.37 8.05 -19.53
C ALA A 91 -13.75 7.77 -20.17
N GLN A 92 -14.41 8.81 -20.72
CA GLN A 92 -15.69 8.66 -21.44
C GLN A 92 -15.58 7.83 -22.72
N ARG A 93 -14.40 7.77 -23.36
CA ARG A 93 -14.17 6.97 -24.56
C ARG A 93 -13.70 5.54 -24.27
N LEU A 94 -13.21 5.28 -23.07
CA LEU A 94 -12.79 3.96 -22.65
C LEU A 94 -13.98 3.14 -22.15
N SER A 95 -14.01 1.86 -22.51
CA SER A 95 -14.97 0.93 -21.91
C SER A 95 -14.50 0.51 -20.53
N SER A 96 -15.43 0.49 -19.57
CA SER A 96 -15.16 -0.09 -18.27
C SER A 96 -14.83 -1.59 -18.38
N ARG A 97 -13.96 -2.07 -17.52
CA ARG A 97 -13.70 -3.51 -17.33
C ARG A 97 -14.54 -4.11 -16.22
N VAL A 98 -15.11 -3.27 -15.37
CA VAL A 98 -15.86 -3.69 -14.19
C VAL A 98 -17.37 -3.76 -14.49
N HIS A 99 -17.86 -2.82 -15.31
CA HIS A 99 -19.28 -2.76 -15.66
C HIS A 99 -19.49 -2.54 -17.17
N ARG A 100 -20.74 -2.60 -17.62
CA ARG A 100 -21.08 -2.29 -19.02
C ARG A 100 -21.14 -0.78 -19.24
N GLY A 101 -20.52 -0.31 -20.32
CA GLY A 101 -20.58 1.09 -20.72
C GLY A 101 -19.21 1.78 -20.66
N PRO A 102 -19.18 3.11 -20.72
CA PRO A 102 -17.96 3.89 -20.59
C PRO A 102 -17.41 3.80 -19.17
N MET A 103 -16.10 3.98 -19.02
CA MET A 103 -15.41 4.01 -17.73
C MET A 103 -15.95 5.12 -16.82
N TYR A 104 -16.30 6.25 -17.38
CA TYR A 104 -16.89 7.39 -16.67
C TYR A 104 -18.13 7.91 -17.39
N SER A 105 -19.14 8.26 -16.62
CA SER A 105 -20.27 9.08 -17.02
C SER A 105 -20.69 9.94 -15.84
N ALA A 106 -21.11 11.18 -16.10
CA ALA A 106 -21.51 12.11 -15.04
C ALA A 106 -22.59 11.49 -14.12
N GLY A 107 -22.39 11.62 -12.81
CA GLY A 107 -23.27 11.07 -11.78
C GLY A 107 -22.99 9.60 -11.40
N ASN A 108 -22.01 8.93 -12.01
CA ASN A 108 -21.74 7.51 -11.72
C ASN A 108 -20.32 7.24 -11.18
N GLY A 109 -19.46 8.27 -11.14
CA GLY A 109 -18.07 8.07 -10.72
C GLY A 109 -17.26 7.18 -11.68
N THR A 110 -16.16 6.64 -11.18
CA THR A 110 -15.30 5.66 -11.88
C THR A 110 -14.87 4.59 -10.89
N ASP A 111 -15.03 3.33 -11.27
CA ASP A 111 -14.59 2.21 -10.47
C ASP A 111 -13.05 2.15 -10.40
N PRO A 112 -12.43 2.00 -9.21
CA PRO A 112 -10.98 1.90 -9.06
C PRO A 112 -10.34 0.79 -9.92
N GLY A 113 -11.06 -0.32 -10.18
CA GLY A 113 -10.61 -1.38 -11.07
C GLY A 113 -10.40 -0.95 -12.54
N ASP A 114 -10.97 0.20 -12.94
CA ASP A 114 -10.78 0.78 -14.26
C ASP A 114 -9.55 1.70 -14.36
N ILE A 115 -9.06 2.23 -13.23
CA ILE A 115 -7.95 3.19 -13.21
C ILE A 115 -6.67 2.65 -13.87
N PRO A 116 -6.27 1.37 -13.72
CA PRO A 116 -5.13 0.83 -14.45
C PRO A 116 -5.23 0.96 -15.98
N VAL A 117 -6.46 0.85 -16.53
CA VAL A 117 -6.70 1.02 -17.98
C VAL A 117 -6.55 2.48 -18.40
N LEU A 118 -6.98 3.41 -17.55
CA LEU A 118 -6.81 4.84 -17.76
C LEU A 118 -5.33 5.24 -17.71
N LEU A 119 -4.59 4.79 -16.70
CA LEU A 119 -3.16 5.05 -16.54
C LEU A 119 -2.34 4.53 -17.72
N ALA A 120 -2.73 3.37 -18.28
CA ALA A 120 -2.08 2.80 -19.46
C ALA A 120 -2.16 3.70 -20.71
N GLN A 121 -3.16 4.59 -20.82
CA GLN A 121 -3.24 5.58 -21.92
C GLN A 121 -2.11 6.62 -21.85
N TYR A 122 -1.49 6.76 -20.69
CA TYR A 122 -0.37 7.68 -20.42
C TYR A 122 0.97 6.93 -20.25
N GLY A 123 0.98 5.62 -20.58
CA GLY A 123 2.21 4.79 -20.51
C GLY A 123 2.57 4.36 -19.09
N ILE A 124 1.64 4.44 -18.15
CA ILE A 124 1.81 4.04 -16.75
C ILE A 124 1.07 2.72 -16.52
N TYR A 125 1.74 1.75 -15.89
CA TYR A 125 1.15 0.46 -15.56
C TYR A 125 0.76 0.43 -14.08
N GLY A 126 -0.53 0.32 -13.82
CA GLY A 126 -1.10 0.15 -12.48
C GLY A 126 -1.72 -1.22 -12.29
N VAL A 127 -1.90 -1.60 -11.04
CA VAL A 127 -2.67 -2.78 -10.64
C VAL A 127 -3.64 -2.34 -9.56
N ALA A 128 -4.92 -2.64 -9.75
CA ALA A 128 -5.91 -2.55 -8.68
C ALA A 128 -5.84 -3.82 -7.83
N THR A 129 -5.90 -3.67 -6.52
CA THR A 129 -5.88 -4.75 -5.53
C THR A 129 -6.66 -4.36 -4.28
N SER A 130 -7.07 -5.35 -3.51
CA SER A 130 -7.71 -5.22 -2.20
C SER A 130 -7.29 -6.38 -1.33
N GLN A 131 -7.72 -6.43 -0.06
CA GLN A 131 -7.39 -7.58 0.80
C GLN A 131 -7.84 -8.92 0.20
N ASP A 132 -9.02 -8.96 -0.41
CA ASP A 132 -9.56 -10.19 -1.00
C ASP A 132 -8.91 -10.52 -2.36
N GLU A 133 -8.40 -9.54 -3.07
CA GLU A 133 -7.82 -9.68 -4.40
C GLU A 133 -6.30 -9.92 -4.37
N ALA A 134 -5.63 -9.63 -3.26
CA ALA A 134 -4.19 -9.80 -3.11
C ALA A 134 -3.66 -11.17 -3.59
N PRO A 135 -4.32 -12.31 -3.32
CA PRO A 135 -3.85 -13.61 -3.82
C PRO A 135 -3.90 -13.75 -5.35
N MET A 136 -4.78 -12.98 -6.02
CA MET A 136 -4.95 -13.01 -7.49
C MET A 136 -4.06 -12.00 -8.19
N THR A 137 -3.89 -10.83 -7.60
CA THR A 137 -3.11 -9.72 -8.18
C THR A 137 -1.61 -9.86 -7.92
N GLY A 138 -1.24 -10.59 -6.87
CA GLY A 138 0.13 -10.71 -6.38
C GLY A 138 0.64 -9.45 -5.70
N LEU A 139 -0.25 -8.50 -5.38
CA LEU A 139 0.04 -7.30 -4.61
C LEU A 139 -0.77 -7.30 -3.31
N ASP A 140 -0.09 -7.25 -2.20
CA ASP A 140 -0.72 -7.17 -0.89
C ASP A 140 -1.43 -5.81 -0.69
N SER A 141 -2.39 -5.80 0.23
CA SER A 141 -3.04 -4.60 0.73
C SER A 141 -2.94 -4.57 2.25
N GLY A 142 -3.07 -3.38 2.83
CA GLY A 142 -2.86 -3.14 4.25
C GLY A 142 -1.75 -2.13 4.50
N MET A 143 -1.61 -1.67 5.74
CA MET A 143 -0.67 -0.60 6.07
C MET A 143 0.78 -0.95 5.76
N GLU A 144 1.24 -2.16 6.09
CA GLU A 144 2.60 -2.60 5.80
C GLU A 144 2.91 -2.57 4.31
N ALA A 145 1.97 -3.05 3.47
CA ALA A 145 2.12 -3.01 2.02
C ALA A 145 2.12 -1.56 1.50
N LEU A 146 1.22 -0.70 1.99
CA LEU A 146 1.15 0.71 1.63
C LEU A 146 2.47 1.44 1.95
N GLU A 147 3.04 1.22 3.14
CA GLU A 147 4.31 1.79 3.55
C GLU A 147 5.45 1.36 2.61
N HIS A 148 5.49 0.07 2.23
CA HIS A 148 6.47 -0.45 1.29
C HIS A 148 6.32 0.19 -0.10
N TYR A 149 5.11 0.30 -0.64
CA TYR A 149 4.89 0.94 -1.94
C TYR A 149 5.36 2.39 -1.94
N LEU A 150 5.04 3.14 -0.89
CA LEU A 150 5.48 4.53 -0.75
C LEU A 150 7.01 4.65 -0.56
N ALA A 151 7.62 3.73 0.19
CA ALA A 151 9.07 3.68 0.40
C ALA A 151 9.82 3.43 -0.91
N ASP A 152 9.27 2.56 -1.76
CA ASP A 152 9.84 2.20 -3.06
C ASP A 152 9.54 3.25 -4.16
N GLY A 153 8.75 4.28 -3.82
CA GLY A 153 8.43 5.39 -4.73
C GLY A 153 7.26 5.12 -5.68
N HIS A 154 6.53 4.02 -5.50
CA HIS A 154 5.28 3.78 -6.21
C HIS A 154 4.24 4.84 -5.84
N LYS A 155 3.33 5.12 -6.78
CA LYS A 155 2.18 5.98 -6.53
C LYS A 155 0.97 5.12 -6.19
N VAL A 156 0.22 5.58 -5.20
CA VAL A 156 -0.87 4.80 -4.63
C VAL A 156 -2.14 5.63 -4.57
N ILE A 157 -3.22 5.11 -5.18
CA ILE A 157 -4.57 5.64 -5.05
C ILE A 157 -5.32 4.70 -4.11
N ALA A 158 -6.01 5.23 -3.11
CA ALA A 158 -6.81 4.47 -2.15
C ALA A 158 -8.29 4.83 -2.27
N GLY A 159 -9.15 3.80 -2.20
CA GLY A 159 -10.59 3.97 -2.07
C GLY A 159 -10.99 4.12 -0.60
N VAL A 160 -11.62 5.22 -0.23
CA VAL A 160 -11.96 5.56 1.15
C VAL A 160 -13.42 6.01 1.29
N ASN A 161 -13.94 6.02 2.53
CA ASN A 161 -15.18 6.73 2.83
C ASN A 161 -14.85 8.21 3.05
N ALA A 162 -15.38 9.08 2.19
CA ALA A 162 -15.10 10.52 2.21
C ALA A 162 -15.49 11.19 3.53
N GLU A 163 -16.68 10.89 4.02
CA GLU A 163 -17.20 11.53 5.22
C GLU A 163 -16.35 11.22 6.45
N MET A 164 -15.75 10.02 6.53
CA MET A 164 -14.82 9.68 7.61
C MET A 164 -13.55 10.52 7.52
N ILE A 165 -12.97 10.67 6.32
CA ILE A 165 -11.78 11.51 6.09
C ILE A 165 -12.07 12.95 6.49
N TRP A 166 -13.23 13.47 6.11
CA TRP A 166 -13.60 14.88 6.33
C TRP A 166 -14.21 15.16 7.70
N GLY A 167 -14.38 14.13 8.56
CA GLY A 167 -15.00 14.29 9.86
C GLY A 167 -16.48 14.68 9.81
N LEU A 168 -17.19 14.25 8.76
CA LEU A 168 -18.60 14.53 8.53
C LEU A 168 -19.49 13.33 8.94
N PRO A 169 -20.79 13.52 9.18
CA PRO A 169 -21.72 12.42 9.39
C PRO A 169 -21.79 11.51 8.17
N ILE A 170 -21.58 10.21 8.36
CA ILE A 170 -21.54 9.20 7.31
C ILE A 170 -22.92 9.04 6.67
N GLN A 171 -23.01 9.31 5.38
CA GLN A 171 -24.22 9.18 4.57
C GLN A 171 -24.15 7.99 3.60
N THR A 172 -22.95 7.74 3.03
CA THR A 172 -22.75 6.66 2.06
C THR A 172 -22.67 5.32 2.78
N ARG A 173 -23.72 4.51 2.60
CA ARG A 173 -23.89 3.23 3.27
C ARG A 173 -24.45 2.16 2.34
N ASP A 174 -24.09 0.90 2.62
CA ASP A 174 -24.69 -0.25 1.97
C ASP A 174 -26.16 -0.47 2.44
N ASN A 175 -26.82 -1.45 1.85
CA ASN A 175 -28.21 -1.80 2.19
C ASN A 175 -28.37 -2.42 3.60
N ARG A 176 -27.27 -2.68 4.33
CA ARG A 176 -27.23 -3.14 5.73
C ARG A 176 -26.89 -2.02 6.68
N GLY A 177 -26.61 -0.82 6.18
CA GLY A 177 -26.26 0.35 6.95
C GLY A 177 -24.77 0.48 7.26
N ASN A 178 -23.89 -0.37 6.72
CA ASN A 178 -22.45 -0.23 6.88
C ASN A 178 -21.91 0.90 6.02
N PRO A 179 -20.93 1.68 6.49
CA PRO A 179 -20.23 2.66 5.66
C PRO A 179 -19.60 2.01 4.43
N MET A 180 -19.64 2.70 3.30
CA MET A 180 -19.02 2.27 2.05
C MET A 180 -17.95 3.25 1.60
N SER A 181 -16.96 2.75 0.87
CA SER A 181 -16.03 3.57 0.10
C SER A 181 -16.77 4.26 -1.04
N ASP A 182 -16.56 5.56 -1.20
CA ASP A 182 -17.23 6.40 -2.20
C ASP A 182 -16.30 7.49 -2.77
N HIS A 183 -15.04 7.49 -2.35
CA HIS A 183 -14.07 8.51 -2.72
C HIS A 183 -12.70 7.89 -3.00
N ALA A 184 -11.95 8.50 -3.90
CA ALA A 184 -10.59 8.12 -4.23
C ALA A 184 -9.62 9.25 -3.92
N VAL A 185 -8.54 8.93 -3.22
CA VAL A 185 -7.48 9.86 -2.84
C VAL A 185 -6.11 9.31 -3.23
N VAL A 186 -5.14 10.19 -3.51
CA VAL A 186 -3.73 9.77 -3.64
C VAL A 186 -3.10 9.77 -2.25
N VAL A 187 -2.57 8.63 -1.82
CA VAL A 187 -1.78 8.56 -0.58
C VAL A 187 -0.36 9.00 -0.90
N THR A 188 0.06 10.13 -0.37
CA THR A 188 1.34 10.77 -0.67
C THR A 188 2.39 10.52 0.41
N GLY A 189 1.96 10.13 1.62
CA GLY A 189 2.87 9.76 2.69
C GLY A 189 2.20 9.19 3.93
N VAL A 190 2.99 8.42 4.69
CA VAL A 190 2.63 7.89 6.01
C VAL A 190 3.69 8.32 7.02
N ASP A 191 3.30 9.14 7.99
CA ASP A 191 4.14 9.61 9.11
C ASP A 191 3.86 8.76 10.36
N LEU A 192 4.69 7.75 10.58
CA LEU A 192 4.56 6.87 11.73
C LEU A 192 4.91 7.55 13.06
N VAL A 193 5.73 8.61 13.03
CA VAL A 193 6.14 9.31 14.26
C VAL A 193 4.98 10.10 14.84
N ASN A 194 4.24 10.77 13.96
CA ASN A 194 3.10 11.60 14.35
C ASN A 194 1.77 10.85 14.23
N GLY A 195 1.76 9.61 13.69
CA GLY A 195 0.54 8.81 13.49
C GLY A 195 -0.41 9.45 12.47
N MET A 196 0.13 9.96 11.37
CA MET A 196 -0.64 10.70 10.36
C MET A 196 -0.45 10.11 8.97
N VAL A 197 -1.45 10.29 8.12
CA VAL A 197 -1.41 9.98 6.69
C VAL A 197 -1.62 11.26 5.89
N HIS A 198 -0.82 11.43 4.85
CA HIS A 198 -0.84 12.57 3.95
C HIS A 198 -1.54 12.18 2.63
N LEU A 199 -2.49 12.98 2.21
CA LEU A 199 -3.32 12.73 1.04
C LEU A 199 -3.31 13.92 0.08
N ASN A 200 -3.32 13.67 -1.23
CA ASN A 200 -3.87 14.62 -2.17
C ASN A 200 -5.34 14.23 -2.39
N ASP A 201 -6.24 15.03 -1.84
CA ASP A 201 -7.68 14.82 -1.91
C ASP A 201 -8.31 15.89 -2.83
N SER A 202 -8.76 15.46 -4.01
CA SER A 202 -9.36 16.38 -5.00
C SER A 202 -10.68 17.02 -4.54
N GLY A 203 -11.35 16.42 -3.56
CA GLY A 203 -12.54 16.98 -2.93
C GLY A 203 -12.24 18.13 -1.97
N THR A 204 -11.05 18.19 -1.40
CA THR A 204 -10.67 19.14 -0.37
C THR A 204 -9.41 19.92 -0.69
N ARG A 205 -8.21 19.34 -0.48
CA ARG A 205 -6.93 20.07 -0.60
C ARG A 205 -5.73 19.16 -0.92
N ALA A 206 -4.64 19.81 -1.33
CA ALA A 206 -3.33 19.21 -1.37
C ALA A 206 -2.81 18.95 0.05
N ASP A 207 -2.03 17.87 0.19
CA ASP A 207 -1.38 17.50 1.45
C ASP A 207 -2.37 17.55 2.64
N GLU A 208 -3.53 16.96 2.46
CA GLU A 208 -4.48 16.79 3.56
C GLU A 208 -3.93 15.78 4.55
N VAL A 209 -3.85 16.18 5.81
CA VAL A 209 -3.26 15.37 6.87
C VAL A 209 -4.37 14.84 7.75
N VAL A 210 -4.49 13.52 7.83
CA VAL A 210 -5.51 12.83 8.63
C VAL A 210 -4.86 11.86 9.62
N PRO A 211 -5.47 11.63 10.82
CA PRO A 211 -4.98 10.62 11.74
C PRO A 211 -4.96 9.23 11.08
N LEU A 212 -3.92 8.46 11.40
CA LEU A 212 -3.70 7.12 10.83
C LEU A 212 -4.89 6.19 11.06
N ASP A 213 -5.46 6.23 12.26
CA ASP A 213 -6.62 5.41 12.63
C ASP A 213 -7.89 5.80 11.87
N VAL A 214 -8.10 7.10 11.60
CA VAL A 214 -9.19 7.61 10.77
C VAL A 214 -9.03 7.11 9.32
N PHE A 215 -7.81 7.26 8.76
CA PHE A 215 -7.53 6.74 7.42
C PHE A 215 -7.79 5.25 7.33
N GLN A 216 -7.29 4.45 8.27
CA GLN A 216 -7.47 3.00 8.27
C GLN A 216 -8.96 2.61 8.33
N GLN A 217 -9.77 3.30 9.14
CA GLN A 217 -11.21 3.05 9.22
C GLN A 217 -11.92 3.42 7.91
N ALA A 218 -11.62 4.58 7.33
CA ALA A 218 -12.18 5.02 6.07
C ALA A 218 -11.81 4.07 4.90
N TRP A 219 -10.57 3.62 4.86
CA TRP A 219 -10.05 2.71 3.86
C TRP A 219 -10.60 1.27 3.99
N ALA A 220 -10.83 0.82 5.22
CA ALA A 220 -11.43 -0.49 5.48
C ALA A 220 -12.86 -0.62 4.92
N THR A 221 -13.57 0.49 4.70
CA THR A 221 -14.93 0.48 4.12
C THR A 221 -14.97 -0.02 2.67
N GLY A 222 -13.84 0.06 1.95
CA GLY A 222 -13.62 -0.46 0.61
C GLY A 222 -12.70 -1.69 0.58
N ASN A 223 -12.66 -2.49 1.65
CA ASN A 223 -11.80 -3.68 1.72
C ASN A 223 -10.31 -3.36 1.47
N GLN A 224 -9.88 -2.18 1.91
CA GLN A 224 -8.53 -1.64 1.73
C GLN A 224 -8.08 -1.62 0.25
N GLU A 225 -8.97 -1.24 -0.64
CA GLU A 225 -8.71 -1.15 -2.07
C GLU A 225 -7.62 -0.13 -2.40
N LEU A 226 -6.70 -0.52 -3.28
CA LEU A 226 -5.59 0.29 -3.79
C LEU A 226 -5.48 0.17 -5.31
N VAL A 227 -5.01 1.23 -5.93
CA VAL A 227 -4.36 1.16 -7.24
C VAL A 227 -2.90 1.55 -7.06
N VAL A 228 -2.00 0.64 -7.38
CA VAL A 228 -0.55 0.80 -7.20
C VAL A 228 0.13 0.86 -8.56
N THR A 229 0.96 1.88 -8.83
CA THR A 229 1.74 1.95 -10.07
C THR A 229 2.93 1.00 -10.03
N ARG A 230 3.39 0.53 -11.19
CA ARG A 230 4.65 -0.21 -11.29
C ARG A 230 5.85 0.73 -11.45
N GLU A 231 5.62 1.89 -12.06
CA GLU A 231 6.59 2.95 -12.18
C GLU A 231 6.81 3.62 -10.83
N THR A 232 8.04 4.06 -10.60
CA THR A 232 8.50 4.72 -9.37
C THR A 232 9.17 6.06 -9.68
N ARG A 233 9.07 7.03 -8.76
CA ARG A 233 9.78 8.31 -8.88
C ARG A 233 10.08 8.91 -7.52
#